data_e82ac7bb6daf3b414148249a151f116b
#
_entry.id   e82ac7bb6daf3b414148249a151f116b
#
_cell.length_a   1.000
_cell.length_b   1.000
_cell.length_c   1.000
_cell.angle_alpha   90.00
_cell.angle_beta   90.00
_cell.angle_gamma   90.00
#
_symmetry.space_group_name_H-M   'P 1'
#
loop_
_entity.id
_entity.type
_entity.pdbx_description
1 polymer ?
#
loop_
_entity_poly.entity_id
_entity_poly.type
_entity_poly.pdbx_seq_one_letter_code
_entity_poly.pdbx_strand_id
1 'polypeptide(L)'
;MPDDIEKINEIFRIHDENAKKKTGQTGKTGAQPAAKPQEQSKEPAAKDAKDRSSRFSAVDNFFIDKNGDENHNYTGDEMTERDYRPVRQSREYRSGCLGGVMYFVFVTALSVVLACFAWMAASDALALNKDSFTAVVTLPSNIFEIATVDDLDENGNKIGTKRVSQADVSYVADALKDAGLIEYKWLFEAFCKISHAGSKVDPGSYELRSSFDYRTLIKNMQSGSGSTLTTTVTIPEGFSMHQIFLRLEEEGVCSYNDLMEAAATATFNYSFLEGGEEGSAYRLEGFLFPDTYEFYVGMQASSAINKMLENFYYKQTAEMLQRAQDLGMSMRDVVNIASLIEKEAANDSERALIASVIYNRLNAGMPLGIDASILYAYPDHEGAPTADMLADPSPYNTRLNTGLPPTPIANPGIASINAALYPESTGYYYYALDTATGQHRFFTNADEFNAFVATQNYE
;
A
#
# COMPACT_ATOMS: atom_id res chain seq x y z
N MET A 1 1.78 -18.24 -27.17
CA MET A 1 1.41 -19.43 -26.41
C MET A 1 2.56 -20.35 -25.96
N PRO A 2 3.77 -20.44 -26.61
CA PRO A 2 4.98 -20.96 -25.93
C PRO A 2 5.64 -19.97 -24.99
N ASP A 3 5.46 -18.67 -25.21
CA ASP A 3 6.22 -17.60 -24.55
C ASP A 3 5.78 -17.34 -23.09
N ASP A 4 4.59 -17.78 -22.69
CA ASP A 4 4.07 -17.51 -21.36
C ASP A 4 4.51 -18.59 -20.34
N ILE A 5 4.73 -19.81 -20.79
CA ILE A 5 5.30 -20.90 -19.98
C ILE A 5 6.79 -20.63 -19.69
N GLU A 6 7.51 -20.00 -20.62
CA GLU A 6 8.89 -19.57 -20.41
C GLU A 6 8.97 -18.46 -19.38
N LYS A 7 8.01 -17.52 -19.36
CA LYS A 7 7.95 -16.44 -18.35
C LYS A 7 7.67 -16.96 -16.94
N ILE A 8 6.77 -17.93 -16.80
CA ILE A 8 6.48 -18.55 -15.50
C ILE A 8 7.68 -19.35 -15.00
N ASN A 9 8.31 -20.13 -15.87
CA ASN A 9 9.55 -20.83 -15.55
C ASN A 9 10.73 -19.86 -15.30
N GLU A 10 10.73 -18.69 -15.90
CA GLU A 10 11.73 -17.65 -15.66
C GLU A 10 11.53 -16.99 -14.30
N ILE A 11 10.27 -16.78 -13.86
CA ILE A 11 9.94 -16.28 -12.51
C ILE A 11 10.40 -17.30 -11.45
N PHE A 12 10.19 -18.58 -11.65
CA PHE A 12 10.70 -19.62 -10.74
C PHE A 12 12.23 -19.74 -10.78
N ARG A 13 12.88 -19.58 -11.96
CA ARG A 13 14.34 -19.53 -12.07
C ARG A 13 14.97 -18.31 -11.40
N ILE A 14 14.38 -17.14 -11.54
CA ILE A 14 14.85 -15.90 -10.90
C ILE A 14 14.78 -16.04 -9.38
N HIS A 15 13.77 -16.74 -8.85
CA HIS A 15 13.65 -17.01 -7.41
C HIS A 15 14.76 -17.94 -6.93
N ASP A 16 15.06 -19.00 -7.66
CA ASP A 16 16.12 -19.97 -7.32
C ASP A 16 17.53 -19.37 -7.46
N GLU A 17 17.78 -18.50 -8.43
CA GLU A 17 19.05 -17.78 -8.58
C GLU A 17 19.27 -16.71 -7.52
N ASN A 18 18.21 -16.04 -7.07
CA ASN A 18 18.28 -15.07 -5.98
C ASN A 18 18.47 -15.76 -4.62
N ALA A 19 17.88 -16.92 -4.41
CA ALA A 19 18.14 -17.76 -3.23
C ALA A 19 19.58 -18.25 -3.20
N LYS A 20 20.14 -18.71 -4.33
CA LYS A 20 21.54 -19.14 -4.46
C LYS A 20 22.53 -17.99 -4.34
N LYS A 21 22.20 -16.77 -4.74
CA LYS A 21 23.03 -15.58 -4.54
C LYS A 21 23.08 -15.13 -3.09
N LYS A 22 22.01 -15.29 -2.32
CA LYS A 22 21.99 -14.97 -0.87
C LYS A 22 22.78 -15.99 -0.03
N THR A 23 22.83 -17.26 -0.41
CA THR A 23 23.57 -18.30 0.28
C THR A 23 25.08 -18.36 -0.09
N GLY A 24 25.47 -17.73 -1.20
CA GLY A 24 26.88 -17.71 -1.67
C GLY A 24 27.77 -16.62 -1.06
N GLN A 25 27.24 -15.75 -0.20
CA GLN A 25 27.98 -14.62 0.37
C GLN A 25 28.37 -14.76 1.85
N THR A 26 28.18 -15.92 2.47
CA THR A 26 28.64 -16.20 3.82
C THR A 26 29.72 -17.26 3.82
N GLY A 27 30.96 -16.86 3.44
CA GLY A 27 32.10 -17.76 3.57
C GLY A 27 33.40 -17.20 3.05
N LYS A 28 34.10 -16.45 3.90
CA LYS A 28 35.56 -16.19 4.01
C LYS A 28 35.76 -14.75 4.46
N THR A 29 36.36 -14.46 5.57
CA THR A 29 37.59 -14.70 6.28
C THR A 29 37.48 -14.00 7.61
N GLY A 30 37.87 -14.43 8.71
CA GLY A 30 39.22 -14.75 9.14
C GLY A 30 39.76 -13.61 10.00
N ALA A 31 39.66 -13.82 11.34
CA ALA A 31 40.56 -13.46 12.43
C ALA A 31 41.20 -12.05 12.50
N GLN A 32 40.72 -11.26 13.44
CA GLN A 32 41.32 -10.81 14.73
C GLN A 32 42.60 -9.91 14.68
N PRO A 33 42.99 -9.18 15.78
CA PRO A 33 42.20 -8.59 16.86
C PRO A 33 42.62 -7.13 17.27
N ALA A 34 41.79 -6.57 18.15
CA ALA A 34 42.17 -5.64 19.24
C ALA A 34 42.85 -4.29 18.96
N ALA A 35 42.17 -3.22 19.34
CA ALA A 35 42.61 -2.33 20.42
C ALA A 35 41.64 -1.16 20.59
N LYS A 36 41.00 -1.07 21.74
CA LYS A 36 40.65 0.22 22.38
C LYS A 36 41.98 0.85 22.87
N PRO A 37 42.15 2.16 22.95
CA PRO A 37 41.55 2.90 24.06
C PRO A 37 41.23 4.40 23.86
N GLN A 38 40.41 4.86 24.77
CA GLN A 38 40.44 6.17 25.48
C GLN A 38 40.20 7.46 24.69
N GLU A 39 39.01 8.03 25.04
CA GLU A 39 38.87 9.29 25.78
C GLU A 39 39.93 10.37 25.53
N GLN A 40 39.49 11.47 24.96
CA GLN A 40 39.79 12.78 25.56
C GLN A 40 38.82 13.85 25.06
N SER A 41 38.03 14.34 26.01
CA SER A 41 37.42 15.65 26.04
C SER A 41 38.38 16.75 25.56
N LYS A 42 37.94 17.62 24.69
CA LYS A 42 38.35 19.04 24.69
C LYS A 42 37.22 19.86 24.04
N GLU A 43 36.50 20.59 24.89
CA GLU A 43 35.97 21.89 24.55
C GLU A 43 37.03 22.77 23.90
N PRO A 44 36.69 23.64 22.99
CA PRO A 44 37.21 24.99 22.99
C PRO A 44 36.10 26.05 23.00
N ALA A 45 36.11 26.76 24.09
CA ALA A 45 36.02 28.20 24.22
C ALA A 45 35.29 29.01 23.15
N ALA A 46 34.31 29.67 23.67
CA ALA A 46 33.69 30.86 23.08
C ALA A 46 34.76 31.87 22.61
N LYS A 47 34.73 32.22 21.34
CA LYS A 47 35.23 33.52 20.86
C LYS A 47 34.35 34.02 19.73
N ASP A 48 33.97 35.29 19.90
CA ASP A 48 33.55 36.24 18.92
C ASP A 48 32.08 36.22 18.45
N ALA A 49 31.20 36.50 19.43
CA ALA A 49 30.00 37.30 19.20
C ALA A 49 30.36 38.80 19.15
N LYS A 50 30.93 39.23 18.06
CA LYS A 50 31.05 40.68 17.73
C LYS A 50 31.27 40.78 16.21
N ASP A 51 30.20 40.80 15.49
CA ASP A 51 30.06 41.57 14.23
C ASP A 51 28.72 41.29 13.53
N ARG A 52 27.64 41.61 14.22
CA ARG A 52 26.30 41.69 13.58
C ARG A 52 25.47 42.90 14.08
N SER A 53 26.07 43.85 14.74
CA SER A 53 25.36 45.05 15.20
C SER A 53 25.56 46.27 14.33
N SER A 54 26.30 46.19 13.22
CA SER A 54 26.58 47.35 12.36
C SER A 54 25.68 47.51 11.13
N ARG A 55 24.64 46.69 10.99
CA ARG A 55 23.68 46.84 9.88
C ARG A 55 22.29 47.39 10.26
N PHE A 56 22.04 47.67 11.52
CA PHE A 56 20.75 48.23 11.97
C PHE A 56 20.81 49.66 12.50
N SER A 57 21.99 50.29 12.47
CA SER A 57 22.12 51.69 12.94
C SER A 57 21.83 52.74 11.88
N ALA A 58 21.42 52.35 10.68
CA ALA A 58 21.08 53.29 9.61
C ALA A 58 19.57 53.65 9.51
N VAL A 59 18.73 53.00 10.33
CA VAL A 59 17.28 53.22 10.31
C VAL A 59 16.78 54.06 11.48
N ASP A 60 17.56 54.15 12.57
CA ASP A 60 17.14 54.93 13.77
C ASP A 60 17.37 56.43 13.68
N ASN A 61 18.04 56.95 12.63
CA ASN A 61 18.23 58.38 12.47
C ASN A 61 17.20 59.08 11.58
N PHE A 62 16.06 58.42 11.29
CA PHE A 62 15.05 59.06 10.43
C PHE A 62 13.88 59.68 11.19
N PHE A 63 13.80 59.52 12.51
CA PHE A 63 12.63 59.94 13.31
C PHE A 63 12.94 60.84 14.52
N ILE A 64 14.07 61.52 14.59
CA ILE A 64 14.32 62.56 15.59
C ILE A 64 14.85 63.75 14.85
N ASP A 65 14.04 64.72 14.57
CA ASP A 65 14.05 65.99 15.19
C ASP A 65 13.17 67.02 14.54
N LYS A 66 12.29 67.52 15.26
CA LYS A 66 11.77 68.86 15.22
C LYS A 66 11.22 69.17 16.58
N ASN A 67 12.05 69.68 17.44
CA ASN A 67 11.73 70.68 18.50
C ASN A 67 12.79 70.61 19.55
N GLY A 68 13.55 71.62 19.60
CA GLY A 68 14.54 71.83 20.63
C GLY A 68 15.15 73.20 20.46
N ASP A 69 14.36 74.21 20.80
CA ASP A 69 14.87 75.53 21.17
C ASP A 69 15.88 75.41 22.31
N GLU A 70 16.93 76.19 22.24
CA GLU A 70 17.20 77.21 23.27
C GLU A 70 18.69 77.50 23.42
N ASN A 71 18.96 78.81 23.21
CA ASN A 71 19.85 79.62 24.01
C ASN A 71 21.27 79.15 24.28
N HIS A 72 22.17 79.61 23.45
CA HIS A 72 23.47 80.00 23.96
C HIS A 72 23.83 81.42 23.52
N ASN A 73 23.83 82.33 24.58
CA ASN A 73 24.50 83.65 24.56
C ASN A 73 25.93 83.50 24.06
N TYR A 74 26.26 84.09 22.97
CA TYR A 74 27.63 84.42 22.59
C TYR A 74 27.89 85.91 22.84
N THR A 75 28.69 86.20 23.88
CA THR A 75 29.42 87.46 24.03
C THR A 75 30.52 87.44 22.98
N GLY A 76 30.57 88.53 22.26
CA GLY A 76 31.51 88.78 21.18
C GLY A 76 32.96 88.65 21.53
N ASP A 77 33.76 88.21 20.60
CA ASP A 77 35.08 88.79 20.33
C ASP A 77 35.57 88.24 18.93
N GLU A 78 35.98 89.22 18.14
CA GLU A 78 36.91 89.20 17.00
C GLU A 78 36.72 88.17 15.90
N MET A 79 36.06 88.63 14.86
CA MET A 79 36.13 87.98 13.50
C MET A 79 37.49 88.33 12.88
N THR A 80 38.31 87.28 12.59
CA THR A 80 39.42 87.34 11.65
C THR A 80 38.95 86.84 10.29
N GLU A 81 39.28 87.62 9.27
CA GLU A 81 38.85 87.58 7.85
C GLU A 81 39.37 86.35 7.07
N ARG A 82 39.25 85.06 7.53
CA ARG A 82 39.79 83.91 6.87
C ARG A 82 38.94 82.65 6.82
N ASP A 83 37.65 82.72 7.12
CA ASP A 83 36.83 81.50 7.02
C ASP A 83 35.53 81.67 6.23
N TYR A 84 35.61 82.26 5.02
CA TYR A 84 34.51 82.15 4.09
C TYR A 84 34.62 80.84 3.32
N ARG A 85 34.11 79.73 3.87
CA ARG A 85 33.74 78.55 3.07
C ARG A 85 32.34 78.79 2.53
N PRO A 86 32.13 78.72 1.21
CA PRO A 86 30.79 78.79 0.67
C PRO A 86 29.98 77.62 1.15
N VAL A 87 28.91 77.89 1.90
CA VAL A 87 27.89 76.92 2.23
C VAL A 87 27.36 76.33 0.93
N ARG A 88 27.68 75.03 0.73
CA ARG A 88 27.03 74.28 -0.33
C ARG A 88 25.54 74.36 -0.08
N GLN A 89 24.82 75.11 -0.84
CA GLN A 89 23.36 75.04 -0.87
C GLN A 89 22.97 73.61 -1.19
N SER A 90 22.37 72.94 -0.25
CA SER A 90 21.69 71.67 -0.49
C SER A 90 20.65 71.95 -1.57
N ARG A 91 20.84 71.39 -2.75
CA ARG A 91 19.78 71.33 -3.76
C ARG A 91 18.59 70.68 -3.08
N GLU A 92 17.62 71.52 -2.66
CA GLU A 92 16.28 70.99 -2.39
C GLU A 92 15.84 70.26 -3.66
N TYR A 93 15.80 68.96 -3.55
CA TYR A 93 15.15 68.12 -4.57
C TYR A 93 13.66 68.45 -4.48
N ARG A 94 13.24 69.49 -5.19
CA ARG A 94 11.83 69.69 -5.48
C ARG A 94 11.40 68.42 -6.25
N SER A 95 10.88 67.43 -5.52
CA SER A 95 10.08 66.36 -6.14
C SER A 95 8.93 67.08 -6.85
N GLY A 96 9.10 67.33 -8.13
CA GLY A 96 8.05 67.96 -8.93
C GLY A 96 6.79 67.11 -8.79
N CYS A 97 5.64 67.76 -8.86
CA CYS A 97 4.29 67.18 -8.80
C CYS A 97 4.14 65.91 -9.67
N LEU A 98 4.97 65.75 -10.69
CA LEU A 98 5.05 64.62 -11.58
C LEU A 98 5.52 63.32 -10.90
N GLY A 99 6.46 63.38 -9.95
CA GLY A 99 6.95 62.23 -9.19
C GLY A 99 5.88 61.67 -8.24
N GLY A 100 5.10 62.55 -7.59
CA GLY A 100 3.98 62.12 -6.74
C GLY A 100 2.85 61.45 -7.56
N VAL A 101 2.53 62.02 -8.73
CA VAL A 101 1.51 61.41 -9.61
C VAL A 101 1.98 60.06 -10.13
N MET A 102 3.24 59.95 -10.58
CA MET A 102 3.79 58.66 -11.03
C MET A 102 3.82 57.59 -9.95
N TYR A 103 4.17 57.98 -8.70
CA TYR A 103 4.11 57.07 -7.57
C TYR A 103 2.68 56.60 -7.27
N PHE A 104 1.72 57.54 -7.27
CA PHE A 104 0.30 57.20 -7.06
C PHE A 104 -0.22 56.26 -8.18
N VAL A 105 0.09 56.53 -9.42
CA VAL A 105 -0.27 55.66 -10.59
C VAL A 105 0.36 54.28 -10.44
N PHE A 106 1.64 54.22 -10.02
CA PHE A 106 2.33 52.96 -9.81
C PHE A 106 1.68 52.13 -8.68
N VAL A 107 1.41 52.76 -7.54
CA VAL A 107 0.78 52.07 -6.37
C VAL A 107 -0.63 51.61 -6.71
N THR A 108 -1.43 52.43 -7.40
CA THR A 108 -2.79 52.03 -7.80
C THR A 108 -2.75 50.89 -8.83
N ALA A 109 -1.86 50.92 -9.84
CA ALA A 109 -1.69 49.87 -10.82
C ALA A 109 -1.26 48.55 -10.13
N LEU A 110 -0.29 48.63 -9.23
CA LEU A 110 0.17 47.45 -8.45
C LEU A 110 -0.97 46.88 -7.57
N SER A 111 -1.76 47.76 -6.93
CA SER A 111 -2.89 47.35 -6.10
C SER A 111 -3.97 46.63 -6.94
N VAL A 112 -4.26 47.12 -8.13
CA VAL A 112 -5.20 46.45 -9.06
C VAL A 112 -4.67 45.10 -9.52
N VAL A 113 -3.39 45.01 -9.88
CA VAL A 113 -2.77 43.73 -10.26
C VAL A 113 -2.84 42.73 -9.10
N LEU A 114 -2.50 43.14 -7.87
CA LEU A 114 -2.59 42.26 -6.69
C LEU A 114 -4.03 41.86 -6.38
N ALA A 115 -5.00 42.75 -6.54
CA ALA A 115 -6.42 42.44 -6.36
C ALA A 115 -6.92 41.42 -7.40
N CYS A 116 -6.51 41.55 -8.66
CA CYS A 116 -6.83 40.59 -9.73
C CYS A 116 -6.20 39.21 -9.41
N PHE A 117 -4.93 39.17 -8.98
CA PHE A 117 -4.27 37.94 -8.57
C PHE A 117 -4.98 37.28 -7.36
N ALA A 118 -5.34 38.07 -6.36
CA ALA A 118 -6.06 37.57 -5.20
C ALA A 118 -7.45 37.02 -5.58
N TRP A 119 -8.14 37.70 -6.49
CA TRP A 119 -9.43 37.22 -7.00
C TRP A 119 -9.29 35.92 -7.79
N MET A 120 -8.31 35.81 -8.70
CA MET A 120 -8.04 34.60 -9.46
C MET A 120 -7.75 33.41 -8.51
N ALA A 121 -6.86 33.62 -7.53
CA ALA A 121 -6.52 32.61 -6.55
C ALA A 121 -7.74 32.18 -5.69
N ALA A 122 -8.52 33.15 -5.21
CA ALA A 122 -9.72 32.89 -4.42
C ALA A 122 -10.80 32.19 -5.25
N SER A 123 -10.99 32.61 -6.51
CA SER A 123 -11.96 32.02 -7.42
C SER A 123 -11.69 30.55 -7.66
N ASP A 124 -10.44 30.14 -7.86
CA ASP A 124 -10.07 28.74 -8.07
C ASP A 124 -10.15 27.94 -6.77
N ALA A 125 -9.55 28.47 -5.68
CA ALA A 125 -9.49 27.74 -4.41
C ALA A 125 -10.87 27.50 -3.75
N LEU A 126 -11.82 28.41 -4.00
CA LEU A 126 -13.20 28.35 -3.48
C LEU A 126 -14.21 27.86 -4.54
N ALA A 127 -13.75 27.45 -5.69
CA ALA A 127 -14.57 26.98 -6.83
C ALA A 127 -15.69 27.97 -7.22
N LEU A 128 -15.37 29.30 -7.22
CA LEU A 128 -16.34 30.34 -7.57
C LEU A 128 -16.51 30.41 -9.09
N ASN A 129 -17.76 30.53 -9.53
CA ASN A 129 -18.11 30.72 -10.96
C ASN A 129 -17.64 29.59 -11.91
N LYS A 130 -17.53 28.35 -11.43
CA LYS A 130 -17.28 27.17 -12.26
C LYS A 130 -18.62 26.59 -12.76
N ASP A 131 -18.65 26.16 -14.00
CA ASP A 131 -19.76 25.37 -14.51
C ASP A 131 -19.88 24.06 -13.71
N SER A 132 -21.13 23.65 -13.43
CA SER A 132 -21.36 22.44 -12.64
C SER A 132 -21.19 21.19 -13.50
N PHE A 133 -20.14 20.45 -13.29
CA PHE A 133 -19.91 19.12 -13.86
C PHE A 133 -19.27 18.19 -12.83
N THR A 134 -19.25 16.92 -13.16
CA THR A 134 -18.61 15.87 -12.37
C THR A 134 -17.53 15.22 -13.20
N ALA A 135 -16.38 14.96 -12.59
CA ALA A 135 -15.25 14.27 -13.20
C ALA A 135 -14.75 13.13 -12.31
N VAL A 136 -14.27 12.07 -12.92
CA VAL A 136 -13.61 10.97 -12.21
C VAL A 136 -12.12 11.23 -12.18
N VAL A 137 -11.53 11.19 -10.99
CA VAL A 137 -10.09 11.33 -10.75
C VAL A 137 -9.58 10.06 -10.11
N THR A 138 -8.59 9.41 -10.73
CA THR A 138 -7.95 8.20 -10.21
C THR A 138 -6.58 8.53 -9.65
N LEU A 139 -6.36 8.13 -8.40
CA LEU A 139 -5.10 8.23 -7.69
C LEU A 139 -4.53 6.81 -7.50
N PRO A 140 -3.61 6.37 -8.37
CA PRO A 140 -3.07 5.02 -8.31
C PRO A 140 -2.14 4.86 -7.10
N SER A 141 -2.00 3.64 -6.59
CA SER A 141 -1.23 3.34 -5.37
C SER A 141 0.27 3.68 -5.48
N ASN A 142 0.84 3.65 -6.68
CA ASN A 142 2.26 3.91 -6.93
C ASN A 142 2.70 5.37 -6.72
N ILE A 143 1.76 6.32 -6.58
CA ILE A 143 2.08 7.73 -6.25
C ILE A 143 2.15 7.98 -4.74
N PHE A 144 1.97 6.94 -3.93
CA PHE A 144 1.96 7.03 -2.48
C PHE A 144 3.24 6.42 -1.91
N GLU A 145 3.96 7.20 -1.11
CA GLU A 145 5.16 6.76 -0.40
C GLU A 145 4.89 6.68 1.10
N ILE A 146 5.54 5.74 1.78
CA ILE A 146 5.48 5.66 3.24
C ILE A 146 6.48 6.64 3.83
N ALA A 147 5.97 7.78 4.32
CA ALA A 147 6.76 8.79 5.02
C ALA A 147 6.69 8.57 6.54
N THR A 148 7.82 8.81 7.22
CA THR A 148 7.83 8.86 8.69
C THR A 148 7.62 10.30 9.11
N VAL A 149 6.51 10.59 9.77
CA VAL A 149 6.16 11.91 10.28
C VAL A 149 6.20 11.94 11.80
N ASP A 150 6.42 13.12 12.34
CA ASP A 150 6.36 13.32 13.79
C ASP A 150 4.93 13.11 14.29
N ASP A 151 4.80 12.30 15.31
CA ASP A 151 3.54 12.16 16.04
C ASP A 151 3.48 13.19 17.15
N LEU A 152 2.47 14.06 17.10
CA LEU A 152 2.33 15.21 17.99
C LEU A 152 1.15 14.99 18.93
N ASP A 153 1.29 15.41 20.20
CA ASP A 153 0.19 15.47 21.15
C ASP A 153 -0.80 16.61 20.83
N GLU A 154 -1.87 16.71 21.58
CA GLU A 154 -2.88 17.77 21.46
C GLU A 154 -2.31 19.20 21.65
N ASN A 155 -1.12 19.32 22.24
CA ASN A 155 -0.42 20.58 22.49
C ASN A 155 0.68 20.87 21.45
N GLY A 156 0.85 19.97 20.45
CA GLY A 156 1.85 20.11 19.39
C GLY A 156 3.26 19.64 19.77
N ASN A 157 3.43 18.93 20.90
CA ASN A 157 4.73 18.37 21.29
C ASN A 157 4.93 17.01 20.63
N LYS A 158 6.15 16.73 20.19
CA LYS A 158 6.51 15.45 19.60
C LYS A 158 6.50 14.35 20.66
N ILE A 159 5.60 13.37 20.49
CA ILE A 159 5.49 12.18 21.34
C ILE A 159 6.09 10.92 20.71
N GLY A 160 6.37 10.96 19.39
CA GLY A 160 6.94 9.84 18.66
C GLY A 160 7.09 10.13 17.18
N THR A 161 7.18 9.07 16.40
CA THR A 161 7.09 9.11 14.94
C THR A 161 6.11 8.05 14.47
N LYS A 162 5.28 8.39 13.49
CA LYS A 162 4.36 7.44 12.85
C LYS A 162 4.63 7.35 11.36
N ARG A 163 4.38 6.19 10.78
CA ARG A 163 4.39 5.98 9.33
C ARG A 163 3.03 6.40 8.77
N VAL A 164 3.04 7.27 7.79
CA VAL A 164 1.84 7.68 7.06
C VAL A 164 2.08 7.51 5.57
N SER A 165 1.04 7.11 4.86
CA SER A 165 1.04 7.15 3.40
C SER A 165 0.97 8.61 2.97
N GLN A 166 1.83 9.04 2.07
CA GLN A 166 1.89 10.40 1.57
C GLN A 166 1.84 10.38 0.05
N ALA A 167 0.82 11.02 -0.50
CA ALA A 167 0.64 11.16 -1.93
C ALA A 167 1.67 12.13 -2.55
N ASP A 168 2.08 11.87 -3.77
CA ASP A 168 2.72 12.88 -4.62
C ASP A 168 1.69 13.98 -4.97
N VAL A 169 1.80 15.09 -4.23
CA VAL A 169 0.90 16.25 -4.37
C VAL A 169 0.96 16.83 -5.79
N SER A 170 2.12 16.72 -6.47
CA SER A 170 2.27 17.22 -7.83
C SER A 170 1.42 16.41 -8.82
N TYR A 171 1.43 15.08 -8.67
CA TYR A 171 0.56 14.20 -9.47
C TYR A 171 -0.92 14.45 -9.19
N VAL A 172 -1.31 14.56 -7.90
CA VAL A 172 -2.71 14.87 -7.54
C VAL A 172 -3.17 16.18 -8.16
N ALA A 173 -2.32 17.22 -8.14
CA ALA A 173 -2.63 18.51 -8.73
C ALA A 173 -2.75 18.44 -10.26
N ASP A 174 -1.90 17.65 -10.95
CA ASP A 174 -2.02 17.40 -12.38
C ASP A 174 -3.34 16.68 -12.71
N ALA A 175 -3.65 15.61 -12.02
CA ALA A 175 -4.88 14.86 -12.23
C ALA A 175 -6.15 15.72 -12.03
N LEU A 176 -6.18 16.55 -11.00
CA LEU A 176 -7.29 17.50 -10.77
C LEU A 176 -7.38 18.57 -11.83
N LYS A 177 -6.24 19.06 -12.34
CA LYS A 177 -6.19 20.05 -13.42
C LYS A 177 -6.64 19.46 -14.74
N ASP A 178 -6.16 18.28 -15.10
CA ASP A 178 -6.54 17.57 -16.33
C ASP A 178 -8.03 17.22 -16.32
N ALA A 179 -8.60 16.94 -15.15
CA ALA A 179 -10.02 16.78 -14.94
C ALA A 179 -10.81 18.11 -14.95
N GLY A 180 -10.15 19.27 -15.04
CA GLY A 180 -10.78 20.59 -15.03
C GLY A 180 -11.33 21.04 -13.68
N LEU A 181 -11.00 20.33 -12.59
CA LEU A 181 -11.49 20.62 -11.24
C LEU A 181 -10.74 21.79 -10.59
N ILE A 182 -9.48 22.01 -10.96
CA ILE A 182 -8.65 23.15 -10.55
C ILE A 182 -8.06 23.84 -11.77
N GLU A 183 -7.76 25.14 -11.67
CA GLU A 183 -7.14 25.91 -12.74
C GLU A 183 -5.65 26.10 -12.51
N TYR A 184 -5.25 26.38 -11.26
CA TYR A 184 -3.86 26.73 -10.92
C TYR A 184 -3.20 25.63 -10.07
N LYS A 185 -2.45 24.72 -10.74
CA LYS A 185 -1.68 23.63 -10.09
C LYS A 185 -0.83 24.14 -8.93
N TRP A 186 -0.05 25.22 -9.14
CA TRP A 186 0.84 25.77 -8.12
C TRP A 186 0.12 26.24 -6.87
N LEU A 187 -1.12 26.73 -7.02
CA LEU A 187 -1.94 27.20 -5.90
C LEU A 187 -2.45 26.03 -5.07
N PHE A 188 -2.89 24.95 -5.73
CA PHE A 188 -3.31 23.72 -5.04
C PHE A 188 -2.12 23.04 -4.33
N GLU A 189 -0.94 22.98 -4.96
CA GLU A 189 0.28 22.48 -4.32
C GLU A 189 0.67 23.30 -3.08
N ALA A 190 0.60 24.63 -3.17
CA ALA A 190 0.86 25.52 -2.04
C ALA A 190 -0.15 25.29 -0.91
N PHE A 191 -1.44 25.13 -1.24
CA PHE A 191 -2.49 24.79 -0.28
C PHE A 191 -2.23 23.44 0.39
N CYS A 192 -1.86 22.40 -0.37
CA CYS A 192 -1.54 21.09 0.17
C CYS A 192 -0.32 21.11 1.10
N LYS A 193 0.71 21.89 0.79
CA LYS A 193 1.88 22.07 1.69
C LYS A 193 1.49 22.69 3.02
N ILE A 194 0.64 23.72 3.02
CA ILE A 194 0.20 24.42 4.24
C ILE A 194 -0.75 23.53 5.05
N SER A 195 -1.64 22.78 4.39
CA SER A 195 -2.68 21.97 5.05
C SER A 195 -2.23 20.54 5.36
N HIS A 196 -0.99 20.15 4.99
CA HIS A 196 -0.48 18.78 5.05
C HIS A 196 -1.43 17.77 4.40
N ALA A 197 -1.98 18.14 3.23
CA ALA A 197 -3.00 17.34 2.57
C ALA A 197 -2.48 16.07 1.91
N GLY A 198 -1.19 15.99 1.58
CA GLY A 198 -0.59 14.79 0.98
C GLY A 198 -0.75 13.52 1.84
N SER A 199 -0.86 13.68 3.16
CA SER A 199 -1.12 12.55 4.07
C SER A 199 -2.61 12.32 4.38
N LYS A 200 -3.50 13.05 3.72
CA LYS A 200 -4.96 13.01 3.96
C LYS A 200 -5.74 12.46 2.77
N VAL A 201 -5.09 12.22 1.66
CA VAL A 201 -5.69 11.60 0.50
C VAL A 201 -5.26 10.14 0.42
N ASP A 202 -6.11 9.30 -0.13
CA ASP A 202 -5.90 7.85 -0.24
C ASP A 202 -5.91 7.42 -1.70
N PRO A 203 -5.28 6.29 -2.06
CA PRO A 203 -5.43 5.68 -3.38
C PRO A 203 -6.89 5.33 -3.68
N GLY A 204 -7.30 5.50 -4.92
CA GLY A 204 -8.66 5.16 -5.34
C GLY A 204 -9.14 6.01 -6.51
N SER A 205 -10.35 5.70 -6.98
CA SER A 205 -11.06 6.49 -7.99
C SER A 205 -12.22 7.23 -7.34
N TYR A 206 -12.30 8.54 -7.60
CA TYR A 206 -13.20 9.45 -6.94
C TYR A 206 -14.04 10.23 -7.94
N GLU A 207 -15.34 10.26 -7.73
CA GLU A 207 -16.27 11.10 -8.48
C GLU A 207 -16.35 12.49 -7.80
N LEU A 208 -15.69 13.50 -8.39
CA LEU A 208 -15.53 14.82 -7.83
C LEU A 208 -16.32 15.86 -8.64
N ARG A 209 -16.90 16.85 -7.95
CA ARG A 209 -17.65 17.93 -8.59
C ARG A 209 -16.79 19.18 -8.75
N SER A 210 -16.96 19.88 -9.86
CA SER A 210 -16.28 21.15 -10.14
C SER A 210 -16.61 22.26 -9.13
N SER A 211 -17.73 22.15 -8.40
CA SER A 211 -18.14 23.07 -7.34
C SER A 211 -17.47 22.84 -6.00
N PHE A 212 -16.60 21.83 -5.90
CA PHE A 212 -15.87 21.56 -4.65
C PHE A 212 -14.67 22.51 -4.51
N ASP A 213 -14.57 23.19 -3.37
CA ASP A 213 -13.38 23.93 -2.98
C ASP A 213 -12.19 22.97 -2.70
N TYR A 214 -10.98 23.49 -2.61
CA TYR A 214 -9.79 22.67 -2.38
C TYR A 214 -9.87 21.77 -1.13
N ARG A 215 -10.49 22.27 -0.04
CA ARG A 215 -10.68 21.49 1.17
C ARG A 215 -11.64 20.33 0.95
N THR A 216 -12.74 20.58 0.25
CA THR A 216 -13.75 19.59 -0.08
C THR A 216 -13.22 18.55 -1.06
N LEU A 217 -12.41 18.97 -2.06
CA LEU A 217 -11.72 18.03 -2.95
C LEU A 217 -10.85 17.05 -2.14
N ILE A 218 -9.98 17.55 -1.26
CA ILE A 218 -9.12 16.69 -0.41
C ILE A 218 -9.97 15.78 0.48
N LYS A 219 -11.03 16.29 1.09
CA LYS A 219 -11.91 15.47 1.94
C LYS A 219 -12.59 14.33 1.16
N ASN A 220 -12.96 14.60 -0.09
CA ASN A 220 -13.63 13.60 -0.93
C ASN A 220 -12.65 12.63 -1.62
N MET A 221 -11.35 12.88 -1.56
CA MET A 221 -10.29 11.95 -1.98
C MET A 221 -9.75 11.10 -0.82
N GLN A 222 -10.59 10.82 0.17
CA GLN A 222 -10.28 9.91 1.28
C GLN A 222 -11.09 8.62 1.11
N SER A 223 -10.51 7.49 1.48
CA SER A 223 -11.21 6.21 1.49
C SER A 223 -12.47 6.27 2.36
N GLY A 224 -13.57 5.72 1.85
CA GLY A 224 -14.87 5.77 2.53
C GLY A 224 -15.57 7.12 2.44
N SER A 225 -15.08 8.08 1.65
CA SER A 225 -15.84 9.27 1.28
C SER A 225 -17.00 8.87 0.36
N GLY A 226 -18.10 9.65 0.38
CA GLY A 226 -19.24 9.40 -0.52
C GLY A 226 -18.92 9.60 -2.02
N SER A 227 -17.71 10.01 -2.35
CA SER A 227 -17.20 10.19 -3.71
C SER A 227 -16.34 9.02 -4.20
N THR A 228 -16.01 8.05 -3.34
CA THR A 228 -15.21 6.88 -3.72
C THR A 228 -16.06 5.92 -4.54
N LEU A 229 -15.58 5.57 -5.72
CA LEU A 229 -16.23 4.54 -6.55
C LEU A 229 -15.99 3.16 -5.94
N THR A 230 -17.07 2.37 -5.84
CA THR A 230 -17.01 0.99 -5.35
C THR A 230 -17.41 0.00 -6.42
N THR A 231 -16.87 -1.21 -6.33
CA THR A 231 -17.29 -2.37 -7.11
C THR A 231 -17.55 -3.54 -6.17
N THR A 232 -18.52 -4.39 -6.52
CA THR A 232 -18.84 -5.59 -5.75
C THR A 232 -18.25 -6.81 -6.46
N VAL A 233 -17.35 -7.49 -5.78
CA VAL A 233 -16.64 -8.65 -6.31
C VAL A 233 -17.00 -9.89 -5.50
N THR A 234 -17.51 -10.92 -6.19
CA THR A 234 -17.73 -12.24 -5.58
C THR A 234 -16.56 -13.14 -5.87
N ILE A 235 -15.95 -13.66 -4.82
CA ILE A 235 -14.87 -14.65 -4.85
C ILE A 235 -15.49 -16.02 -4.53
N PRO A 236 -15.57 -16.92 -5.52
CA PRO A 236 -16.10 -18.27 -5.31
C PRO A 236 -15.19 -19.12 -4.41
N GLU A 237 -15.78 -20.08 -3.70
CA GLU A 237 -15.03 -21.14 -3.03
C GLU A 237 -14.16 -21.93 -4.02
N GLY A 238 -12.98 -22.34 -3.59
CA GLY A 238 -12.05 -23.11 -4.42
C GLY A 238 -11.24 -22.28 -5.43
N PHE A 239 -11.35 -20.95 -5.45
CA PHE A 239 -10.44 -20.09 -6.22
C PHE A 239 -9.06 -20.10 -5.59
N SER A 240 -8.02 -20.19 -6.43
CA SER A 240 -6.63 -19.93 -5.99
C SER A 240 -6.39 -18.44 -5.83
N MET A 241 -5.35 -18.06 -5.09
CA MET A 241 -4.91 -16.67 -4.98
C MET A 241 -4.68 -16.03 -6.36
N HIS A 242 -4.11 -16.77 -7.30
CA HIS A 242 -3.93 -16.33 -8.69
C HIS A 242 -5.26 -15.92 -9.32
N GLN A 243 -6.28 -16.79 -9.24
CA GLN A 243 -7.61 -16.51 -9.79
C GLN A 243 -8.30 -15.33 -9.08
N ILE A 244 -8.13 -15.22 -7.77
CA ILE A 244 -8.65 -14.08 -6.99
C ILE A 244 -8.01 -12.78 -7.46
N PHE A 245 -6.69 -12.75 -7.63
CA PHE A 245 -5.97 -11.55 -8.03
C PHE A 245 -6.31 -11.11 -9.46
N LEU A 246 -6.45 -12.04 -10.39
CA LEU A 246 -6.97 -11.75 -11.73
C LEU A 246 -8.38 -11.16 -11.67
N ARG A 247 -9.26 -11.73 -10.84
CA ARG A 247 -10.63 -11.24 -10.67
C ARG A 247 -10.67 -9.82 -10.09
N LEU A 248 -9.81 -9.51 -9.13
CA LEU A 248 -9.70 -8.16 -8.56
C LEU A 248 -9.18 -7.14 -9.57
N GLU A 249 -8.26 -7.54 -10.45
CA GLU A 249 -7.77 -6.70 -11.54
C GLU A 249 -8.85 -6.46 -12.61
N GLU A 250 -9.58 -7.49 -13.04
CA GLU A 250 -10.69 -7.37 -13.98
C GLU A 250 -11.77 -6.41 -13.50
N GLU A 251 -12.07 -6.40 -12.19
CA GLU A 251 -13.07 -5.53 -11.57
C GLU A 251 -12.50 -4.14 -11.21
N GLY A 252 -11.24 -3.86 -11.58
CA GLY A 252 -10.60 -2.56 -11.39
C GLY A 252 -10.26 -2.22 -9.95
N VAL A 253 -10.18 -3.22 -9.06
CA VAL A 253 -9.84 -3.00 -7.65
C VAL A 253 -8.37 -2.57 -7.52
N CYS A 254 -7.43 -3.35 -8.08
CA CYS A 254 -6.00 -3.03 -8.16
C CYS A 254 -5.32 -3.99 -9.14
N SER A 255 -4.09 -3.66 -9.56
CA SER A 255 -3.38 -4.50 -10.53
C SER A 255 -2.93 -5.83 -9.92
N TYR A 256 -2.85 -6.88 -10.74
CA TYR A 256 -2.32 -8.18 -10.35
C TYR A 256 -0.90 -8.08 -9.76
N ASN A 257 -0.04 -7.26 -10.39
CA ASN A 257 1.34 -7.08 -9.94
C ASN A 257 1.41 -6.42 -8.56
N ASP A 258 0.60 -5.38 -8.29
CA ASP A 258 0.55 -4.73 -6.98
C ASP A 258 0.05 -5.71 -5.90
N LEU A 259 -0.91 -6.58 -6.24
CA LEU A 259 -1.41 -7.63 -5.35
C LEU A 259 -0.32 -8.65 -5.02
N MET A 260 0.42 -9.13 -6.01
CA MET A 260 1.53 -10.07 -5.81
C MET A 260 2.66 -9.46 -4.97
N GLU A 261 3.02 -8.21 -5.24
CA GLU A 261 4.02 -7.48 -4.46
C GLU A 261 3.55 -7.28 -3.01
N ALA A 262 2.32 -6.82 -2.81
CA ALA A 262 1.77 -6.65 -1.47
C ALA A 262 1.63 -7.98 -0.71
N ALA A 263 1.24 -9.06 -1.37
CA ALA A 263 1.17 -10.40 -0.77
C ALA A 263 2.53 -10.88 -0.28
N ALA A 264 3.61 -10.58 -1.01
CA ALA A 264 4.97 -10.96 -0.64
C ALA A 264 5.56 -10.05 0.46
N THR A 265 5.32 -8.74 0.38
CA THR A 265 6.09 -7.74 1.16
C THR A 265 5.33 -7.08 2.30
N ALA A 266 3.99 -6.98 2.21
CA ALA A 266 3.20 -6.31 3.24
C ALA A 266 3.12 -7.14 4.53
N THR A 267 3.05 -6.46 5.66
CA THR A 267 2.89 -7.12 6.97
C THR A 267 1.41 -7.27 7.30
N PHE A 268 0.97 -8.51 7.50
CA PHE A 268 -0.36 -8.86 7.98
C PHE A 268 -0.24 -9.58 9.33
N ASN A 269 -0.86 -9.02 10.38
CA ASN A 269 -0.70 -9.49 11.76
C ASN A 269 -1.80 -10.50 12.13
N TYR A 270 -1.77 -11.67 11.51
CA TYR A 270 -2.69 -12.78 11.82
C TYR A 270 -1.90 -14.03 12.19
N SER A 271 -2.27 -14.67 13.30
CA SER A 271 -1.59 -15.88 13.80
C SER A 271 -1.70 -17.08 12.84
N PHE A 272 -2.74 -17.16 12.03
CA PHE A 272 -2.88 -18.23 11.03
C PHE A 272 -1.89 -18.10 9.85
N LEU A 273 -1.22 -16.97 9.70
CA LEU A 273 -0.15 -16.78 8.70
C LEU A 273 1.22 -17.20 9.23
N GLU A 274 1.37 -17.47 10.53
CA GLU A 274 2.62 -17.94 11.11
C GLU A 274 3.05 -19.26 10.45
N GLY A 275 4.36 -19.41 10.24
CA GLY A 275 4.94 -20.57 9.55
C GLY A 275 4.86 -20.53 8.04
N GLY A 276 4.27 -19.48 7.44
CA GLY A 276 4.37 -19.22 6.00
C GLY A 276 5.75 -18.70 5.62
N GLU A 277 6.19 -18.98 4.39
CA GLU A 277 7.49 -18.52 3.88
C GLU A 277 7.51 -16.99 3.74
N GLU A 278 8.37 -16.33 4.52
CA GLU A 278 8.53 -14.88 4.45
C GLU A 278 9.06 -14.46 3.07
N GLY A 279 8.46 -13.39 2.50
CA GLY A 279 8.81 -12.89 1.17
C GLY A 279 8.15 -13.65 0.02
N SER A 280 7.42 -14.73 0.31
CA SER A 280 6.58 -15.43 -0.66
C SER A 280 5.15 -14.91 -0.63
N ALA A 281 4.58 -14.59 -1.80
CA ALA A 281 3.17 -14.25 -1.90
C ALA A 281 2.27 -15.45 -1.52
N TYR A 282 2.72 -16.66 -1.81
CA TYR A 282 1.98 -17.90 -1.58
C TYR A 282 1.74 -18.22 -0.09
N ARG A 283 2.37 -17.48 0.83
CA ARG A 283 2.04 -17.56 2.27
C ARG A 283 0.57 -17.24 2.58
N LEU A 284 -0.10 -16.53 1.68
CA LEU A 284 -1.51 -16.11 1.82
C LEU A 284 -2.49 -17.11 1.18
N GLU A 285 -2.01 -18.08 0.39
CA GLU A 285 -2.87 -19.07 -0.25
C GLU A 285 -3.67 -19.85 0.79
N GLY A 286 -4.98 -19.97 0.55
CA GLY A 286 -5.94 -20.62 1.44
C GLY A 286 -6.60 -19.69 2.46
N PHE A 287 -6.10 -18.45 2.63
CA PHE A 287 -6.57 -17.51 3.66
C PHE A 287 -7.33 -16.31 3.11
N LEU A 288 -7.42 -16.16 1.79
CA LEU A 288 -8.23 -15.14 1.13
C LEU A 288 -9.68 -15.65 1.07
N PHE A 289 -10.43 -15.47 2.16
CA PHE A 289 -11.72 -16.14 2.35
C PHE A 289 -12.70 -15.87 1.21
N PRO A 290 -13.33 -16.90 0.61
CA PRO A 290 -14.34 -16.73 -0.43
C PRO A 290 -15.61 -16.10 0.13
N ASP A 291 -16.02 -14.97 -0.43
CA ASP A 291 -17.25 -14.25 -0.07
C ASP A 291 -17.54 -13.17 -1.14
N THR A 292 -18.61 -12.42 -0.95
CA THR A 292 -18.88 -11.21 -1.74
C THR A 292 -18.41 -9.97 -0.99
N TYR A 293 -17.53 -9.22 -1.63
CA TYR A 293 -16.88 -8.03 -1.07
C TYR A 293 -17.23 -6.79 -1.85
N GLU A 294 -17.41 -5.68 -1.15
CA GLU A 294 -17.41 -4.36 -1.75
C GLU A 294 -16.00 -3.76 -1.64
N PHE A 295 -15.36 -3.46 -2.77
CA PHE A 295 -14.04 -2.84 -2.84
C PHE A 295 -14.13 -1.44 -3.43
N TYR A 296 -13.16 -0.59 -3.12
CA TYR A 296 -12.97 0.67 -3.83
C TYR A 296 -12.21 0.42 -5.14
N VAL A 297 -12.63 1.08 -6.22
CA VAL A 297 -11.91 1.07 -7.49
C VAL A 297 -10.57 1.81 -7.32
N GLY A 298 -9.46 1.16 -7.68
CA GLY A 298 -8.11 1.68 -7.46
C GLY A 298 -7.63 1.58 -6.01
N MET A 299 -8.21 0.67 -5.21
CA MET A 299 -7.84 0.42 -3.81
C MET A 299 -6.39 -0.02 -3.68
N GLN A 300 -5.74 0.34 -2.56
CA GLN A 300 -4.41 -0.16 -2.25
C GLN A 300 -4.43 -1.69 -2.09
N ALA A 301 -3.52 -2.40 -2.77
CA ALA A 301 -3.50 -3.86 -2.83
C ALA A 301 -3.42 -4.53 -1.45
N SER A 302 -2.59 -4.01 -0.53
CA SER A 302 -2.51 -4.52 0.85
C SER A 302 -3.84 -4.39 1.61
N SER A 303 -4.62 -3.34 1.34
CA SER A 303 -5.93 -3.14 1.95
C SER A 303 -6.98 -4.10 1.37
N ALA A 304 -6.92 -4.37 0.06
CA ALA A 304 -7.80 -5.35 -0.58
C ALA A 304 -7.53 -6.77 -0.04
N ILE A 305 -6.26 -7.16 0.05
CA ILE A 305 -5.84 -8.43 0.65
C ILE A 305 -6.30 -8.51 2.10
N ASN A 306 -6.01 -7.47 2.90
CA ASN A 306 -6.35 -7.47 4.33
C ASN A 306 -7.85 -7.66 4.57
N LYS A 307 -8.71 -7.12 3.70
CA LYS A 307 -10.17 -7.29 3.82
C LYS A 307 -10.60 -8.76 3.72
N MET A 308 -9.95 -9.55 2.87
CA MET A 308 -10.22 -10.97 2.72
C MET A 308 -9.62 -11.79 3.88
N LEU A 309 -8.41 -11.43 4.35
CA LEU A 309 -7.79 -12.03 5.53
C LEU A 309 -8.57 -11.74 6.81
N GLU A 310 -9.08 -10.53 6.95
CA GLU A 310 -9.93 -10.12 8.08
C GLU A 310 -11.23 -10.93 8.11
N ASN A 311 -11.85 -11.18 6.95
CA ASN A 311 -13.02 -12.03 6.86
C ASN A 311 -12.70 -13.47 7.30
N PHE A 312 -11.57 -14.04 6.87
CA PHE A 312 -11.10 -15.33 7.36
C PHE A 312 -10.95 -15.34 8.88
N TYR A 313 -10.34 -14.30 9.44
CA TYR A 313 -10.20 -14.16 10.90
C TYR A 313 -11.55 -14.19 11.62
N TYR A 314 -12.57 -13.51 11.11
CA TYR A 314 -13.91 -13.52 11.71
C TYR A 314 -14.67 -14.84 11.54
N LYS A 315 -14.38 -15.60 10.49
CA LYS A 315 -14.97 -16.95 10.28
C LYS A 315 -14.32 -18.00 11.19
N GLN A 316 -13.09 -17.77 11.63
CA GLN A 316 -12.35 -18.65 12.51
C GLN A 316 -12.89 -18.57 13.95
N THR A 317 -13.55 -19.61 14.43
CA THR A 317 -14.07 -19.66 15.80
C THR A 317 -13.05 -20.21 16.79
N ALA A 318 -13.23 -19.88 18.08
CA ALA A 318 -12.41 -20.46 19.15
C ALA A 318 -12.51 -21.99 19.19
N GLU A 319 -13.67 -22.56 18.84
CA GLU A 319 -13.88 -24.01 18.76
C GLU A 319 -13.04 -24.65 17.64
N MET A 320 -12.97 -24.01 16.47
CA MET A 320 -12.12 -24.46 15.36
C MET A 320 -10.64 -24.48 15.76
N LEU A 321 -10.18 -23.44 16.44
CA LEU A 321 -8.79 -23.35 16.93
C LEU A 321 -8.49 -24.44 17.94
N GLN A 322 -9.38 -24.65 18.90
CA GLN A 322 -9.23 -25.72 19.88
C GLN A 322 -9.22 -27.08 19.20
N ARG A 323 -10.12 -27.31 18.23
CA ARG A 323 -10.19 -28.59 17.53
C ARG A 323 -8.93 -28.87 16.69
N ALA A 324 -8.35 -27.84 16.04
CA ALA A 324 -7.07 -27.98 15.34
C ALA A 324 -5.96 -28.42 16.33
N GLN A 325 -5.90 -27.80 17.51
CA GLN A 325 -4.96 -28.18 18.56
C GLN A 325 -5.19 -29.63 19.04
N ASP A 326 -6.43 -30.07 19.23
CA ASP A 326 -6.78 -31.45 19.62
C ASP A 326 -6.32 -32.46 18.56
N LEU A 327 -6.28 -32.06 17.28
CA LEU A 327 -5.75 -32.85 16.17
C LEU A 327 -4.21 -32.78 16.08
N GLY A 328 -3.55 -31.92 16.86
CA GLY A 328 -2.11 -31.68 16.79
C GLY A 328 -1.67 -30.95 15.54
N MET A 329 -2.55 -30.14 14.94
CA MET A 329 -2.36 -29.46 13.67
C MET A 329 -2.35 -27.94 13.85
N SER A 330 -1.58 -27.25 13.00
CA SER A 330 -1.71 -25.81 12.83
C SER A 330 -2.97 -25.49 11.99
N MET A 331 -3.47 -24.25 12.10
CA MET A 331 -4.59 -23.82 11.26
C MET A 331 -4.20 -23.83 9.76
N ARG A 332 -2.92 -23.63 9.47
CA ARG A 332 -2.38 -23.76 8.10
C ARG A 332 -2.51 -25.18 7.55
N ASP A 333 -2.22 -26.20 8.36
CA ASP A 333 -2.38 -27.61 7.96
C ASP A 333 -3.86 -27.93 7.72
N VAL A 334 -4.74 -27.44 8.59
CA VAL A 334 -6.21 -27.61 8.45
C VAL A 334 -6.68 -26.96 7.14
N VAL A 335 -6.27 -25.74 6.83
CA VAL A 335 -6.65 -25.04 5.60
C VAL A 335 -6.04 -25.72 4.37
N ASN A 336 -4.83 -26.27 4.49
CA ASN A 336 -4.21 -27.04 3.42
C ASN A 336 -5.05 -28.28 3.09
N ILE A 337 -5.43 -29.05 4.09
CA ILE A 337 -6.33 -30.21 3.92
C ILE A 337 -7.69 -29.76 3.36
N ALA A 338 -8.26 -28.67 3.89
CA ALA A 338 -9.53 -28.14 3.43
C ALA A 338 -9.49 -27.72 1.96
N SER A 339 -8.35 -27.17 1.48
CA SER A 339 -8.18 -26.81 0.07
C SER A 339 -8.19 -28.03 -0.86
N LEU A 340 -7.64 -29.13 -0.41
CA LEU A 340 -7.71 -30.42 -1.13
C LEU A 340 -9.14 -30.95 -1.17
N ILE A 341 -9.83 -30.94 -0.03
CA ILE A 341 -11.24 -31.35 0.06
C ILE A 341 -12.12 -30.49 -0.85
N GLU A 342 -11.90 -29.16 -0.87
CA GLU A 342 -12.64 -28.22 -1.70
C GLU A 342 -12.55 -28.52 -3.19
N LYS A 343 -11.38 -28.98 -3.63
CA LYS A 343 -11.12 -29.31 -5.05
C LYS A 343 -11.59 -30.71 -5.47
N GLU A 344 -11.87 -31.60 -4.48
CA GLU A 344 -12.24 -33.00 -4.73
C GLU A 344 -13.73 -33.28 -4.52
N ALA A 345 -14.39 -32.59 -3.57
CA ALA A 345 -15.76 -32.91 -3.20
C ALA A 345 -16.76 -32.55 -4.29
N ALA A 346 -17.52 -33.52 -4.76
CA ALA A 346 -18.62 -33.29 -5.69
C ALA A 346 -19.84 -32.64 -5.00
N ASN A 347 -19.99 -32.85 -3.69
CA ASN A 347 -21.06 -32.28 -2.89
C ASN A 347 -20.68 -32.26 -1.39
N ASP A 348 -21.46 -31.52 -0.59
CA ASP A 348 -21.17 -31.31 0.85
C ASP A 348 -21.16 -32.61 1.67
N SER A 349 -21.97 -33.60 1.32
CA SER A 349 -22.06 -34.87 2.07
C SER A 349 -20.81 -35.74 1.95
N GLU A 350 -19.96 -35.50 0.96
CA GLU A 350 -18.72 -36.26 0.75
C GLU A 350 -17.50 -35.66 1.42
N ARG A 351 -17.54 -34.37 1.79
CA ARG A 351 -16.39 -33.64 2.31
C ARG A 351 -15.74 -34.34 3.52
N ALA A 352 -16.53 -34.81 4.49
CA ALA A 352 -16.02 -35.48 5.69
C ALA A 352 -15.47 -36.90 5.39
N LEU A 353 -16.01 -37.58 4.38
CA LEU A 353 -15.50 -38.88 3.90
C LEU A 353 -14.17 -38.72 3.16
N ILE A 354 -14.06 -37.70 2.28
CA ILE A 354 -12.81 -37.35 1.58
C ILE A 354 -11.75 -36.96 2.60
N ALA A 355 -12.11 -36.13 3.61
CA ALA A 355 -11.22 -35.81 4.72
C ALA A 355 -10.68 -37.08 5.41
N SER A 356 -11.56 -38.06 5.70
CA SER A 356 -11.16 -39.33 6.28
C SER A 356 -10.11 -40.07 5.44
N VAL A 357 -10.28 -40.12 4.12
CA VAL A 357 -9.30 -40.73 3.21
C VAL A 357 -7.96 -40.00 3.24
N ILE A 358 -7.98 -38.66 3.22
CA ILE A 358 -6.76 -37.84 3.29
C ILE A 358 -6.01 -38.16 4.60
N TYR A 359 -6.68 -38.14 5.75
CA TYR A 359 -6.08 -38.46 7.05
C TYR A 359 -5.54 -39.89 7.11
N ASN A 360 -6.29 -40.88 6.61
CA ASN A 360 -5.86 -42.27 6.59
C ASN A 360 -4.58 -42.43 5.74
N ARG A 361 -4.50 -41.79 4.57
CA ARG A 361 -3.29 -41.81 3.74
C ARG A 361 -2.11 -41.10 4.38
N LEU A 362 -2.32 -39.91 4.98
CA LEU A 362 -1.27 -39.19 5.72
C LEU A 362 -0.71 -40.05 6.85
N ASN A 363 -1.57 -40.66 7.66
CA ASN A 363 -1.18 -41.51 8.76
C ASN A 363 -0.45 -42.79 8.31
N ALA A 364 -0.78 -43.30 7.13
CA ALA A 364 -0.12 -44.48 6.55
C ALA A 364 1.15 -44.13 5.74
N GLY A 365 1.51 -42.85 5.62
CA GLY A 365 2.63 -42.39 4.78
C GLY A 365 2.40 -42.65 3.29
N MET A 366 1.15 -42.72 2.86
CA MET A 366 0.77 -42.92 1.46
C MET A 366 0.73 -41.58 0.71
N PRO A 367 1.09 -41.55 -0.59
CA PRO A 367 0.83 -40.39 -1.45
C PRO A 367 -0.66 -40.06 -1.50
N LEU A 368 -1.03 -38.78 -1.46
CA LEU A 368 -2.44 -38.37 -1.50
C LEU A 368 -3.07 -38.62 -2.88
N GLY A 369 -2.29 -38.46 -3.96
CA GLY A 369 -2.71 -38.75 -5.32
C GLY A 369 -3.85 -37.87 -5.82
N ILE A 370 -3.89 -36.61 -5.39
CA ILE A 370 -4.92 -35.61 -5.71
C ILE A 370 -4.44 -34.80 -6.92
N ASP A 371 -5.14 -34.92 -8.04
CA ASP A 371 -4.76 -34.29 -9.31
C ASP A 371 -4.84 -32.77 -9.26
N ALA A 372 -5.78 -32.21 -8.51
CA ALA A 372 -5.90 -30.78 -8.30
C ALA A 372 -4.62 -30.15 -7.71
N SER A 373 -3.84 -30.92 -6.95
CA SER A 373 -2.61 -30.44 -6.36
C SER A 373 -1.51 -30.19 -7.40
N ILE A 374 -1.38 -31.04 -8.41
CA ILE A 374 -0.41 -30.77 -9.50
C ILE A 374 -0.93 -29.72 -10.47
N LEU A 375 -2.23 -29.68 -10.74
CA LEU A 375 -2.85 -28.66 -11.58
C LEU A 375 -2.67 -27.24 -11.01
N TYR A 376 -2.56 -27.10 -9.70
CA TYR A 376 -2.24 -25.82 -9.06
C TYR A 376 -0.89 -25.22 -9.52
N ALA A 377 0.09 -26.08 -9.86
CA ALA A 377 1.37 -25.64 -10.40
C ALA A 377 1.29 -25.20 -11.87
N TYR A 378 0.13 -25.41 -12.53
CA TYR A 378 -0.12 -25.08 -13.93
C TYR A 378 -1.42 -24.27 -14.07
N PRO A 379 -1.47 -23.03 -13.58
CA PRO A 379 -2.70 -22.25 -13.46
C PRO A 379 -3.42 -21.96 -14.77
N ASP A 380 -2.69 -21.99 -15.91
CA ASP A 380 -3.24 -21.75 -17.24
C ASP A 380 -3.69 -23.05 -17.96
N HIS A 381 -3.52 -24.20 -17.30
CA HIS A 381 -3.94 -25.47 -17.89
C HIS A 381 -5.43 -25.72 -17.64
N GLU A 382 -6.13 -26.11 -18.69
CA GLU A 382 -7.53 -26.51 -18.63
C GLU A 382 -7.69 -28.02 -18.85
N GLY A 383 -8.54 -28.64 -18.07
CA GLY A 383 -8.87 -30.06 -18.17
C GLY A 383 -8.05 -30.97 -17.27
N ALA A 384 -8.02 -32.25 -17.60
CA ALA A 384 -7.28 -33.27 -16.86
C ALA A 384 -5.76 -33.08 -16.99
N PRO A 385 -4.96 -33.43 -15.96
CA PRO A 385 -3.51 -33.32 -16.05
C PRO A 385 -2.95 -34.24 -17.14
N THR A 386 -1.96 -33.72 -17.90
CA THR A 386 -1.25 -34.51 -18.89
C THR A 386 -0.29 -35.53 -18.27
N ALA A 387 0.17 -36.51 -19.04
CA ALA A 387 1.15 -37.50 -18.58
C ALA A 387 2.46 -36.83 -18.09
N ASP A 388 2.89 -35.75 -18.76
CA ASP A 388 4.09 -34.99 -18.39
C ASP A 388 3.89 -34.26 -17.04
N MET A 389 2.72 -33.67 -16.81
CA MET A 389 2.39 -33.05 -15.52
C MET A 389 2.35 -34.07 -14.38
N LEU A 390 1.78 -35.25 -14.63
CA LEU A 390 1.73 -36.33 -13.63
C LEU A 390 3.14 -36.88 -13.31
N ALA A 391 4.11 -36.74 -14.21
CA ALA A 391 5.50 -37.11 -14.00
C ALA A 391 6.38 -35.98 -13.45
N ASP A 392 5.86 -34.74 -13.33
CA ASP A 392 6.60 -33.60 -12.84
C ASP A 392 6.98 -33.79 -11.36
N PRO A 393 8.26 -33.63 -10.98
CA PRO A 393 8.72 -33.73 -9.60
C PRO A 393 8.34 -32.55 -8.70
N SER A 394 7.47 -31.66 -9.16
CA SER A 394 6.95 -30.54 -8.39
C SER A 394 6.55 -30.97 -6.97
N PRO A 395 6.86 -30.17 -5.93
CA PRO A 395 6.45 -30.48 -4.56
C PRO A 395 4.92 -30.48 -4.37
N TYR A 396 4.17 -29.91 -5.32
CA TYR A 396 2.70 -30.00 -5.38
C TYR A 396 2.18 -31.32 -5.97
N ASN A 397 3.04 -32.13 -6.57
CA ASN A 397 2.63 -33.44 -7.11
C ASN A 397 2.45 -34.46 -6.00
N THR A 398 1.26 -34.53 -5.43
CA THR A 398 0.91 -35.47 -4.35
C THR A 398 0.79 -36.93 -4.81
N ARG A 399 1.01 -37.25 -6.11
CA ARG A 399 1.18 -38.62 -6.61
C ARG A 399 2.59 -39.13 -6.37
N LEU A 400 3.58 -38.24 -6.42
CA LEU A 400 5.01 -38.55 -6.27
C LEU A 400 5.52 -38.25 -4.86
N ASN A 401 4.99 -37.22 -4.23
CA ASN A 401 5.40 -36.77 -2.90
C ASN A 401 4.36 -37.21 -1.85
N THR A 402 4.84 -37.68 -0.69
CA THR A 402 4.01 -38.00 0.47
C THR A 402 3.84 -36.78 1.36
N GLY A 403 2.75 -36.74 2.11
CA GLY A 403 2.42 -35.60 2.97
C GLY A 403 1.54 -34.55 2.27
N LEU A 404 1.38 -33.40 2.92
CA LEU A 404 0.65 -32.26 2.38
C LEU A 404 1.50 -31.50 1.35
N PRO A 405 0.89 -30.84 0.36
CA PRO A 405 1.61 -29.89 -0.50
C PRO A 405 2.16 -28.72 0.34
N PRO A 406 3.14 -27.95 -0.19
CA PRO A 406 3.81 -26.88 0.56
C PRO A 406 2.87 -25.78 1.06
N THR A 407 1.80 -25.48 0.30
CA THR A 407 0.75 -24.53 0.68
C THR A 407 -0.61 -25.10 0.34
N PRO A 408 -1.70 -24.53 0.83
CA PRO A 408 -3.02 -24.76 0.25
C PRO A 408 -3.01 -24.53 -1.27
N ILE A 409 -3.89 -25.19 -1.99
CA ILE A 409 -3.99 -25.11 -3.46
C ILE A 409 -5.21 -24.28 -3.92
N ALA A 410 -6.01 -23.82 -2.98
CA ALA A 410 -7.19 -22.99 -3.20
C ALA A 410 -7.63 -22.36 -1.88
N ASN A 411 -8.52 -21.38 -1.95
CA ASN A 411 -9.18 -20.78 -0.80
C ASN A 411 -10.49 -21.53 -0.54
N PRO A 412 -10.55 -22.36 0.51
CA PRO A 412 -11.70 -23.22 0.78
C PRO A 412 -12.84 -22.45 1.44
N GLY A 413 -14.06 -22.94 1.25
CA GLY A 413 -15.23 -22.53 2.01
C GLY A 413 -15.24 -23.11 3.43
N ILE A 414 -16.16 -22.58 4.24
CA ILE A 414 -16.29 -23.01 5.65
C ILE A 414 -16.67 -24.48 5.79
N ALA A 415 -17.40 -25.04 4.81
CA ALA A 415 -17.79 -26.45 4.80
C ALA A 415 -16.57 -27.39 4.71
N SER A 416 -15.61 -27.08 3.85
CA SER A 416 -14.36 -27.86 3.71
C SER A 416 -13.44 -27.70 4.91
N ILE A 417 -13.37 -26.48 5.51
CA ILE A 417 -12.62 -26.27 6.76
C ILE A 417 -13.21 -27.11 7.89
N ASN A 418 -14.54 -27.13 8.04
CA ASN A 418 -15.21 -27.98 9.01
C ASN A 418 -14.97 -29.47 8.76
N ALA A 419 -15.02 -29.93 7.50
CA ALA A 419 -14.74 -31.32 7.17
C ALA A 419 -13.29 -31.72 7.49
N ALA A 420 -12.32 -30.82 7.30
CA ALA A 420 -10.94 -31.06 7.71
C ALA A 420 -10.79 -31.15 9.23
N LEU A 421 -11.55 -30.35 10.00
CA LEU A 421 -11.55 -30.39 11.47
C LEU A 421 -12.30 -31.59 12.04
N TYR A 422 -13.36 -32.05 11.37
CA TYR A 422 -14.25 -33.11 11.83
C TYR A 422 -14.39 -34.20 10.75
N PRO A 423 -13.27 -34.90 10.38
CA PRO A 423 -13.33 -35.99 9.43
C PRO A 423 -14.18 -37.14 9.97
N GLU A 424 -14.84 -37.90 9.10
CA GLU A 424 -15.43 -39.16 9.48
C GLU A 424 -14.37 -40.19 9.86
N SER A 425 -14.72 -41.05 10.80
CA SER A 425 -13.83 -42.17 11.22
C SER A 425 -14.13 -43.39 10.39
N THR A 426 -13.39 -43.57 9.30
CA THR A 426 -13.56 -44.72 8.38
C THR A 426 -12.24 -45.45 8.13
N GLY A 427 -12.32 -46.62 7.51
CA GLY A 427 -11.14 -47.36 7.01
C GLY A 427 -10.87 -47.14 5.51
N TYR A 428 -11.41 -46.10 4.89
CA TYR A 428 -11.24 -45.86 3.47
C TYR A 428 -9.87 -45.27 3.14
N TYR A 429 -9.26 -45.76 2.08
CA TYR A 429 -8.00 -45.28 1.51
C TYR A 429 -8.14 -44.80 0.07
N TYR A 430 -9.25 -45.14 -0.61
CA TYR A 430 -9.49 -44.87 -2.02
C TYR A 430 -10.91 -44.33 -2.21
N TYR A 431 -11.08 -43.47 -3.19
CA TYR A 431 -12.37 -43.04 -3.71
C TYR A 431 -12.28 -42.80 -5.22
N ALA A 432 -13.37 -42.97 -5.91
CA ALA A 432 -13.50 -42.67 -7.33
C ALA A 432 -14.91 -42.20 -7.62
N LEU A 433 -15.02 -41.25 -8.56
CA LEU A 433 -16.30 -40.74 -9.03
C LEU A 433 -17.08 -41.84 -9.76
N ASP A 434 -18.29 -42.12 -9.34
CA ASP A 434 -19.23 -42.94 -10.06
C ASP A 434 -19.92 -42.09 -11.13
N THR A 435 -19.57 -42.29 -12.40
CA THR A 435 -20.06 -41.52 -13.53
C THR A 435 -21.57 -41.63 -13.74
N ALA A 436 -22.19 -42.68 -13.21
CA ALA A 436 -23.64 -42.89 -13.31
C ALA A 436 -24.42 -42.09 -12.27
N THR A 437 -23.85 -41.84 -11.11
CA THR A 437 -24.50 -41.14 -9.99
C THR A 437 -23.98 -39.74 -9.78
N GLY A 438 -22.78 -39.41 -10.26
CA GLY A 438 -22.08 -38.16 -9.99
C GLY A 438 -21.61 -38.03 -8.54
N GLN A 439 -21.48 -39.14 -7.80
CA GLN A 439 -21.04 -39.19 -6.41
C GLN A 439 -19.80 -40.11 -6.30
N HIS A 440 -18.97 -39.84 -5.28
CA HIS A 440 -17.81 -40.70 -5.03
C HIS A 440 -18.21 -41.99 -4.32
N ARG A 441 -17.55 -43.09 -4.75
CA ARG A 441 -17.56 -44.36 -4.02
C ARG A 441 -16.24 -44.55 -3.30
N PHE A 442 -16.31 -45.03 -2.04
CA PHE A 442 -15.18 -45.16 -1.15
C PHE A 442 -14.81 -46.61 -0.92
N PHE A 443 -13.49 -46.91 -0.89
CA PHE A 443 -12.96 -48.27 -0.82
C PHE A 443 -11.86 -48.41 0.22
N THR A 444 -11.77 -49.56 0.87
CA THR A 444 -10.75 -49.86 1.86
C THR A 444 -9.48 -50.47 1.24
N ASN A 445 -9.57 -51.03 0.06
CA ASN A 445 -8.45 -51.72 -0.62
C ASN A 445 -8.37 -51.35 -2.09
N ALA A 446 -7.16 -51.52 -2.67
CA ALA A 446 -6.84 -51.14 -4.04
C ALA A 446 -7.53 -52.03 -5.07
N ASP A 447 -7.76 -53.31 -4.76
CA ASP A 447 -8.33 -54.28 -5.74
C ASP A 447 -9.78 -53.91 -6.06
N GLU A 448 -10.59 -53.63 -5.02
CA GLU A 448 -11.97 -53.14 -5.18
C GLU A 448 -12.04 -51.82 -5.89
N PHE A 449 -11.15 -50.89 -5.53
CA PHE A 449 -11.02 -49.60 -6.20
C PHE A 449 -10.72 -49.74 -7.68
N ASN A 450 -9.68 -50.50 -8.03
CA ASN A 450 -9.28 -50.72 -9.42
C ASN A 450 -10.37 -51.44 -10.24
N ALA A 451 -11.03 -52.43 -9.62
CA ALA A 451 -12.15 -53.13 -10.26
C ALA A 451 -13.31 -52.16 -10.55
N PHE A 452 -13.60 -51.24 -9.66
CA PHE A 452 -14.63 -50.22 -9.86
C PHE A 452 -14.21 -49.22 -10.96
N VAL A 453 -13.00 -48.63 -10.87
CA VAL A 453 -12.48 -47.68 -11.85
C VAL A 453 -12.52 -48.25 -13.28
N ALA A 454 -12.21 -49.54 -13.44
CA ALA A 454 -12.27 -50.21 -14.73
C ALA A 454 -13.69 -50.31 -15.35
N THR A 455 -14.73 -50.05 -14.55
CA THR A 455 -16.14 -50.02 -15.03
C THR A 455 -16.60 -48.61 -15.39
N GLN A 456 -15.81 -47.59 -15.06
CA GLN A 456 -16.17 -46.20 -15.27
C GLN A 456 -15.63 -45.68 -16.60
N ASN A 457 -16.35 -44.75 -17.19
CA ASN A 457 -15.92 -44.03 -18.40
C ASN A 457 -15.63 -42.57 -17.99
N TYR A 458 -14.34 -42.29 -17.75
CA TYR A 458 -13.86 -40.94 -17.50
C TYR A 458 -13.37 -40.36 -18.83
N GLU A 459 -14.28 -39.69 -19.59
CA GLU A 459 -13.96 -38.98 -20.83
C GLU A 459 -13.60 -37.50 -20.54
#